data_73f70c4f9a358a3520a44cec45ecbfb3
#
_entry.id   73f70c4f9a358a3520a44cec45ecbfb3
#
_cell.length_a   1.000
_cell.length_b   1.000
_cell.length_c   1.000
_cell.angle_alpha   90.00
_cell.angle_beta   90.00
_cell.angle_gamma   90.00
#
_symmetry.space_group_name_H-M   'P 1'
#
loop_
_entity.id
_entity.type
_entity.pdbx_description
1 polymer ?
#
loop_
_entity_poly.entity_id
_entity_poly.type
_entity_poly.pdbx_seq_one_letter_code
_entity_poly.pdbx_strand_id
1 'polypeptide(L)'
;MKFTKMQGIGNDYVYVNCFEEKVEDPSALAIQVSDRHFGIGSDGLILICPSEVADCEMAMYNADGSRGEMCGNGVRCVGKYMYDYGLTDKTEITVETLAGIKTLQLFVENGKVAKVRVDMGSPILTPAEIPVVAEGDKAVDEPILVDGKEYHMTCVSMGNPHAVVYVDDVDNLPIEEIGPKFENHE
;
A
#
# COMPACT_ATOMS: atom_id res chain seq x y z
N MET A 1 -19.72 -14.43 4.98
CA MET A 1 -18.46 -14.05 4.33
C MET A 1 -17.29 -14.59 5.14
N LYS A 2 -16.41 -15.35 4.52
CA LYS A 2 -15.13 -15.79 5.10
C LYS A 2 -14.09 -14.70 4.85
N PHE A 3 -13.22 -14.47 5.81
CA PHE A 3 -12.13 -13.52 5.68
C PHE A 3 -10.87 -14.02 6.41
N THR A 4 -9.74 -13.46 6.05
CA THR A 4 -8.48 -13.62 6.76
C THR A 4 -7.94 -12.25 7.13
N LYS A 5 -7.50 -12.05 8.37
CA LYS A 5 -6.81 -10.82 8.76
C LYS A 5 -5.30 -11.04 8.69
N MET A 6 -4.60 -10.19 7.94
CA MET A 6 -3.15 -10.24 7.78
C MET A 6 -2.57 -8.84 7.91
N GLN A 7 -1.27 -8.77 8.16
CA GLN A 7 -0.54 -7.52 8.28
C GLN A 7 0.84 -7.61 7.61
N GLY A 8 1.30 -6.50 7.05
CA GLY A 8 2.65 -6.32 6.57
C GLY A 8 3.27 -5.09 7.22
N ILE A 9 4.22 -5.29 8.14
CA ILE A 9 4.90 -4.20 8.88
C ILE A 9 3.89 -3.31 9.65
N GLY A 10 2.90 -3.93 10.33
CA GLY A 10 1.88 -3.22 11.10
C GLY A 10 0.69 -2.68 10.29
N ASN A 11 0.81 -2.59 8.97
CA ASN A 11 -0.30 -2.19 8.10
C ASN A 11 -1.22 -3.39 7.88
N ASP A 12 -2.38 -3.39 8.50
CA ASP A 12 -3.29 -4.53 8.62
C ASP A 12 -4.54 -4.38 7.75
N TYR A 13 -4.88 -5.45 7.03
CA TYR A 13 -6.06 -5.50 6.16
C TYR A 13 -6.91 -6.73 6.44
N VAL A 14 -8.20 -6.61 6.14
CA VAL A 14 -9.10 -7.75 5.97
C VAL A 14 -8.99 -8.25 4.54
N TYR A 15 -8.72 -9.55 4.35
CA TYR A 15 -8.59 -10.18 3.04
C TYR A 15 -9.78 -11.07 2.77
N VAL A 16 -10.40 -10.95 1.61
CA VAL A 16 -11.50 -11.80 1.14
C VAL A 16 -11.11 -12.50 -0.14
N ASN A 17 -11.25 -13.82 -0.16
CA ASN A 17 -11.00 -14.65 -1.33
C ASN A 17 -12.20 -14.64 -2.27
N CYS A 18 -12.15 -13.84 -3.32
CA CYS A 18 -13.20 -13.73 -4.32
C CYS A 18 -13.19 -14.84 -5.40
N PHE A 19 -12.31 -15.84 -5.28
CA PHE A 19 -12.48 -17.09 -5.99
C PHE A 19 -13.64 -17.94 -5.40
N GLU A 20 -14.01 -17.70 -4.14
CA GLU A 20 -15.06 -18.40 -3.42
C GLU A 20 -16.20 -17.50 -2.95
N GLU A 21 -15.92 -16.24 -2.65
CA GLU A 21 -16.85 -15.28 -2.08
C GLU A 21 -17.19 -14.20 -3.09
N LYS A 22 -18.42 -13.69 -3.05
CA LYS A 22 -18.85 -12.53 -3.84
C LYS A 22 -19.08 -11.34 -2.92
N VAL A 23 -18.45 -10.22 -3.22
CA VAL A 23 -18.64 -8.95 -2.52
C VAL A 23 -19.35 -7.98 -3.47
N GLU A 24 -20.57 -7.57 -3.13
CA GLU A 24 -21.38 -6.72 -4.01
C GLU A 24 -21.01 -5.24 -3.91
N ASP A 25 -20.75 -4.76 -2.70
CA ASP A 25 -20.32 -3.38 -2.43
C ASP A 25 -19.05 -3.38 -1.57
N PRO A 26 -17.86 -3.45 -2.22
CA PRO A 26 -16.60 -3.45 -1.51
C PRO A 26 -16.32 -2.17 -0.73
N SER A 27 -16.78 -1.01 -1.22
CA SER A 27 -16.57 0.28 -0.57
C SER A 27 -17.31 0.35 0.78
N ALA A 28 -18.60 0.04 0.78
CA ALA A 28 -19.38 0.00 2.02
C ALA A 28 -18.87 -1.10 2.98
N LEU A 29 -18.47 -2.26 2.45
CA LEU A 29 -17.90 -3.32 3.26
C LEU A 29 -16.58 -2.89 3.90
N ALA A 30 -15.70 -2.18 3.17
CA ALA A 30 -14.43 -1.69 3.70
C ALA A 30 -14.64 -0.78 4.91
N ILE A 31 -15.55 0.17 4.84
CA ILE A 31 -15.91 1.06 5.95
C ILE A 31 -16.37 0.22 7.16
N GLN A 32 -17.26 -0.72 6.93
CA GLN A 32 -17.84 -1.54 8.01
C GLN A 32 -16.80 -2.44 8.69
N VAL A 33 -15.98 -3.16 7.92
CA VAL A 33 -15.01 -4.11 8.49
C VAL A 33 -13.80 -3.43 9.10
N SER A 34 -13.46 -2.20 8.64
CA SER A 34 -12.30 -1.48 9.12
C SER A 34 -12.52 -0.81 10.47
N ASP A 35 -13.76 -0.58 10.87
CA ASP A 35 -14.06 -0.04 12.20
C ASP A 35 -13.43 -0.92 13.30
N ARG A 36 -12.56 -0.30 14.13
CA ARG A 36 -11.79 -1.03 15.15
C ARG A 36 -12.61 -1.33 16.41
N HIS A 37 -13.81 -0.75 16.54
CA HIS A 37 -14.69 -0.94 17.68
C HIS A 37 -15.91 -1.80 17.34
N PHE A 38 -16.49 -1.59 16.17
CA PHE A 38 -17.74 -2.26 15.77
C PHE A 38 -17.58 -3.20 14.58
N GLY A 39 -16.41 -3.18 13.92
CA GLY A 39 -16.05 -4.09 12.82
C GLY A 39 -15.00 -5.12 13.24
N ILE A 40 -14.21 -5.54 12.27
CA ILE A 40 -13.03 -6.42 12.48
C ILE A 40 -11.83 -5.58 12.94
N GLY A 41 -11.77 -4.33 12.50
CA GLY A 41 -10.68 -3.38 12.74
C GLY A 41 -9.52 -3.62 11.79
N SER A 42 -9.24 -2.66 10.90
CA SER A 42 -8.14 -2.74 9.94
C SER A 42 -7.89 -1.38 9.29
N ASP A 43 -6.81 -1.28 8.53
CA ASP A 43 -6.53 -0.11 7.68
C ASP A 43 -7.33 -0.14 6.37
N GLY A 44 -8.01 -1.26 6.09
CA GLY A 44 -8.87 -1.40 4.93
C GLY A 44 -9.21 -2.85 4.57
N LEU A 45 -9.73 -3.03 3.36
CA LEU A 45 -10.18 -4.29 2.78
C LEU A 45 -9.36 -4.59 1.52
N ILE A 46 -8.89 -5.81 1.37
CA ILE A 46 -8.29 -6.31 0.13
C ILE A 46 -9.09 -7.52 -0.37
N LEU A 47 -9.56 -7.43 -1.59
CA LEU A 47 -10.18 -8.55 -2.30
C LEU A 47 -9.11 -9.22 -3.18
N ILE A 48 -9.02 -10.54 -3.09
CA ILE A 48 -8.18 -11.38 -3.95
C ILE A 48 -9.10 -11.99 -4.98
N CYS A 49 -9.06 -11.46 -6.21
CA CYS A 49 -10.00 -11.80 -7.27
C CYS A 49 -9.32 -12.59 -8.40
N PRO A 50 -10.08 -13.38 -9.18
CA PRO A 50 -9.59 -13.90 -10.46
C PRO A 50 -9.19 -12.75 -11.39
N SER A 51 -8.13 -12.96 -12.19
CA SER A 51 -7.67 -12.05 -13.24
C SER A 51 -7.58 -12.79 -14.57
N GLU A 52 -7.80 -12.07 -15.68
CA GLU A 52 -7.59 -12.60 -17.05
C GLU A 52 -6.16 -12.37 -17.56
N VAL A 53 -5.39 -11.53 -16.87
CA VAL A 53 -4.05 -11.06 -17.31
C VAL A 53 -2.93 -11.37 -16.33
N ALA A 54 -3.28 -11.86 -15.14
CA ALA A 54 -2.33 -12.18 -14.07
C ALA A 54 -2.80 -13.43 -13.30
N ASP A 55 -1.99 -13.90 -12.34
CA ASP A 55 -2.39 -15.06 -11.50
C ASP A 55 -3.57 -14.71 -10.56
N CYS A 56 -3.68 -13.44 -10.15
CA CYS A 56 -4.85 -12.89 -9.47
C CYS A 56 -4.90 -11.36 -9.59
N GLU A 57 -6.04 -10.75 -9.24
CA GLU A 57 -6.20 -9.31 -9.04
C GLU A 57 -6.21 -8.99 -7.54
N MET A 58 -5.55 -7.92 -7.16
CA MET A 58 -5.68 -7.28 -5.86
C MET A 58 -6.54 -6.02 -5.97
N ALA A 59 -7.75 -6.09 -5.48
CA ALA A 59 -8.63 -4.94 -5.36
C ALA A 59 -8.63 -4.43 -3.93
N MET A 60 -8.02 -3.25 -3.67
CA MET A 60 -7.92 -2.72 -2.30
C MET A 60 -8.81 -1.50 -2.08
N TYR A 61 -9.31 -1.39 -0.86
CA TYR A 61 -10.14 -0.28 -0.37
C TYR A 61 -9.61 0.17 0.98
N ASN A 62 -9.47 1.49 1.14
CA ASN A 62 -9.08 2.10 2.41
C ASN A 62 -10.22 2.00 3.45
N ALA A 63 -9.92 2.32 4.70
CA ALA A 63 -10.91 2.29 5.78
C ALA A 63 -12.09 3.27 5.57
N ASP A 64 -11.90 4.31 4.76
CA ASP A 64 -12.94 5.27 4.35
C ASP A 64 -13.78 4.81 3.15
N GLY A 65 -13.49 3.61 2.62
CA GLY A 65 -14.15 3.04 1.44
C GLY A 65 -13.59 3.50 0.10
N SER A 66 -12.62 4.38 0.06
CA SER A 66 -11.98 4.81 -1.18
C SER A 66 -11.18 3.67 -1.81
N ARG A 67 -11.19 3.59 -3.15
CA ARG A 67 -10.40 2.60 -3.89
C ARG A 67 -8.93 3.02 -3.91
N GLY A 68 -8.05 2.17 -3.41
CA GLY A 68 -6.61 2.38 -3.52
C GLY A 68 -6.02 1.74 -4.78
N GLU A 69 -4.98 2.35 -5.32
CA GLU A 69 -4.33 1.84 -6.53
C GLU A 69 -3.46 0.61 -6.27
N MET A 70 -2.65 0.65 -5.23
CA MET A 70 -1.75 -0.43 -4.81
C MET A 70 -1.24 -0.19 -3.38
N CYS A 71 -0.97 -1.29 -2.67
CA CYS A 71 -0.29 -1.26 -1.37
C CYS A 71 0.83 -2.31 -1.36
N GLY A 72 2.08 -1.85 -1.29
CA GLY A 72 3.26 -2.74 -1.25
C GLY A 72 3.26 -3.68 -0.05
N ASN A 73 2.70 -3.26 1.09
CA ASN A 73 2.52 -4.13 2.27
C ASN A 73 1.43 -5.19 2.00
N GLY A 74 0.29 -4.75 1.49
CA GLY A 74 -0.86 -5.60 1.21
C GLY A 74 -0.59 -6.65 0.14
N VAL A 75 0.09 -6.28 -0.96
CA VAL A 75 0.37 -7.23 -2.06
C VAL A 75 1.27 -8.38 -1.63
N ARG A 76 2.17 -8.17 -0.66
CA ARG A 76 2.96 -9.28 -0.08
C ARG A 76 2.09 -10.29 0.65
N CYS A 77 1.07 -9.80 1.35
CA CYS A 77 0.08 -10.67 1.99
C CYS A 77 -0.76 -11.42 0.96
N VAL A 78 -1.13 -10.78 -0.17
CA VAL A 78 -1.81 -11.47 -1.29
C VAL A 78 -0.95 -12.62 -1.80
N GLY A 79 0.34 -12.39 -2.08
CA GLY A 79 1.24 -13.46 -2.53
C GLY A 79 1.33 -14.62 -1.53
N LYS A 80 1.45 -14.29 -0.24
CA LYS A 80 1.43 -15.32 0.83
C LYS A 80 0.10 -16.06 0.89
N TYR A 81 -1.02 -15.35 0.76
CA TYR A 81 -2.35 -15.95 0.76
C TYR A 81 -2.51 -16.94 -0.39
N MET A 82 -2.19 -16.53 -1.62
CA MET A 82 -2.32 -17.34 -2.82
C MET A 82 -1.62 -18.71 -2.67
N TYR A 83 -0.41 -18.70 -2.14
CA TYR A 83 0.37 -19.93 -1.94
C TYR A 83 -0.11 -20.74 -0.72
N ASP A 84 -0.22 -20.08 0.43
CA ASP A 84 -0.50 -20.76 1.72
C ASP A 84 -1.89 -21.40 1.78
N TYR A 85 -2.85 -20.87 1.00
CA TYR A 85 -4.21 -21.41 0.88
C TYR A 85 -4.41 -22.29 -0.34
N GLY A 86 -3.35 -22.57 -1.11
CA GLY A 86 -3.37 -23.52 -2.22
C GLY A 86 -4.08 -23.02 -3.47
N LEU A 87 -4.19 -21.69 -3.65
CA LEU A 87 -4.71 -21.09 -4.88
C LEU A 87 -3.66 -21.13 -6.01
N THR A 88 -2.39 -21.27 -5.65
CA THR A 88 -1.28 -21.50 -6.57
C THR A 88 -0.19 -22.35 -5.92
N ASP A 89 0.60 -23.07 -6.71
CA ASP A 89 1.84 -23.76 -6.33
C ASP A 89 3.11 -23.05 -6.84
N LYS A 90 2.94 -21.96 -7.59
CA LYS A 90 4.04 -21.16 -8.15
C LYS A 90 4.75 -20.38 -7.03
N THR A 91 6.06 -20.24 -7.17
CA THR A 91 6.90 -19.38 -6.31
C THR A 91 7.23 -18.04 -6.95
N GLU A 92 6.81 -17.83 -8.20
CA GLU A 92 6.77 -16.56 -8.87
C GLU A 92 5.36 -16.36 -9.43
N ILE A 93 4.70 -15.29 -9.03
CA ILE A 93 3.33 -14.96 -9.43
C ILE A 93 3.21 -13.51 -9.86
N THR A 94 2.21 -13.25 -10.65
CA THR A 94 1.82 -11.91 -11.07
C THR A 94 0.52 -11.49 -10.38
N VAL A 95 0.43 -10.23 -9.98
CA VAL A 95 -0.77 -9.66 -9.36
C VAL A 95 -1.17 -8.41 -10.12
N GLU A 96 -2.38 -8.44 -10.67
CA GLU A 96 -3.00 -7.26 -11.29
C GLU A 96 -3.39 -6.26 -10.20
N THR A 97 -3.06 -4.98 -10.40
CA THR A 97 -3.45 -3.86 -9.53
C THR A 97 -3.82 -2.66 -10.40
N LEU A 98 -4.46 -1.63 -9.85
CA LEU A 98 -4.71 -0.39 -10.59
C LEU A 98 -3.41 0.34 -10.99
N ALA A 99 -2.31 0.11 -10.25
CA ALA A 99 -0.97 0.60 -10.60
C ALA A 99 -0.19 -0.38 -11.50
N GLY A 100 -0.89 -1.22 -12.28
CA GLY A 100 -0.32 -2.19 -13.20
C GLY A 100 -0.01 -3.56 -12.56
N ILE A 101 0.53 -4.46 -13.36
CA ILE A 101 0.87 -5.83 -12.93
C ILE A 101 2.16 -5.78 -12.11
N LYS A 102 2.13 -6.43 -10.94
CA LYS A 102 3.29 -6.59 -10.07
C LYS A 102 3.75 -8.03 -10.06
N THR A 103 5.06 -8.24 -10.20
CA THR A 103 5.68 -9.56 -10.09
C THR A 103 6.16 -9.79 -8.66
N LEU A 104 5.75 -10.91 -8.09
CA LEU A 104 6.09 -11.33 -6.73
C LEU A 104 6.92 -12.61 -6.75
N GLN A 105 8.04 -12.62 -6.05
CA GLN A 105 8.81 -13.81 -5.76
C GLN A 105 8.54 -14.27 -4.33
N LEU A 106 8.05 -15.50 -4.19
CA LEU A 106 7.66 -16.11 -2.91
C LEU A 106 8.79 -17.01 -2.39
N PHE A 107 9.23 -16.76 -1.19
CA PHE A 107 10.23 -17.60 -0.51
C PHE A 107 9.52 -18.52 0.48
N VAL A 108 9.54 -19.81 0.17
CA VAL A 108 8.79 -20.84 0.93
C VAL A 108 9.73 -21.54 1.90
N GLU A 109 9.31 -21.61 3.15
CA GLU A 109 9.98 -22.35 4.22
C GLU A 109 8.92 -23.21 4.94
N ASN A 110 9.21 -24.49 5.15
CA ASN A 110 8.30 -25.44 5.80
C ASN A 110 6.88 -25.48 5.20
N GLY A 111 6.78 -25.35 3.86
CA GLY A 111 5.51 -25.39 3.14
C GLY A 111 4.65 -24.13 3.25
N LYS A 112 5.21 -23.03 3.78
CA LYS A 112 4.54 -21.74 3.92
C LYS A 112 5.45 -20.61 3.39
N VAL A 113 4.85 -19.54 2.88
CA VAL A 113 5.60 -18.36 2.46
C VAL A 113 6.12 -17.62 3.69
N ALA A 114 7.46 -17.52 3.80
CA ALA A 114 8.15 -16.80 4.86
C ALA A 114 8.44 -15.35 4.46
N LYS A 115 8.78 -15.12 3.19
CA LYS A 115 9.11 -13.79 2.64
C LYS A 115 8.54 -13.63 1.25
N VAL A 116 8.27 -12.39 0.87
CA VAL A 116 7.84 -12.00 -0.48
C VAL A 116 8.69 -10.83 -0.95
N ARG A 117 9.28 -10.96 -2.14
CA ARG A 117 9.89 -9.85 -2.87
C ARG A 117 8.89 -9.37 -3.90
N VAL A 118 8.71 -8.06 -3.99
CA VAL A 118 7.85 -7.41 -4.97
C VAL A 118 8.71 -6.55 -5.88
N ASP A 119 8.53 -6.68 -7.19
CA ASP A 119 9.07 -5.70 -8.13
C ASP A 119 8.15 -4.46 -8.13
N MET A 120 8.64 -3.39 -7.54
CA MET A 120 7.92 -2.11 -7.44
C MET A 120 8.14 -1.22 -8.66
N GLY A 121 9.01 -1.63 -9.59
CA GLY A 121 9.46 -0.81 -10.71
C GLY A 121 10.50 0.24 -10.29
N SER A 122 10.76 1.20 -11.17
CA SER A 122 11.70 2.29 -10.93
C SER A 122 11.04 3.46 -10.20
N PRO A 123 11.76 4.14 -9.30
CA PRO A 123 11.26 5.35 -8.66
C PRO A 123 11.10 6.48 -9.71
N ILE A 124 10.02 7.24 -9.58
CA ILE A 124 9.79 8.47 -10.34
C ILE A 124 10.41 9.61 -9.53
N LEU A 125 11.29 10.37 -10.18
CA LEU A 125 12.02 11.47 -9.55
C LEU A 125 11.72 12.83 -10.19
N THR A 126 11.01 12.84 -11.32
CA THR A 126 10.60 14.07 -12.04
C THR A 126 9.54 14.81 -11.22
N PRO A 127 9.77 16.06 -10.78
CA PRO A 127 8.87 16.78 -9.89
C PRO A 127 7.42 16.85 -10.38
N ALA A 128 7.19 17.13 -11.66
CA ALA A 128 5.86 17.20 -12.26
C ALA A 128 5.08 15.87 -12.22
N GLU A 129 5.79 14.73 -12.17
CA GLU A 129 5.18 13.40 -12.09
C GLU A 129 4.99 12.94 -10.63
N ILE A 130 5.60 13.66 -9.66
CA ILE A 130 5.43 13.42 -8.21
C ILE A 130 4.36 14.35 -7.61
N PRO A 131 3.64 15.13 -8.32
CA PRO A 131 2.95 16.40 -8.11
C PRO A 131 3.60 17.30 -7.03
N VAL A 132 4.87 17.67 -7.24
CA VAL A 132 5.59 18.61 -6.39
C VAL A 132 6.09 19.80 -7.21
N VAL A 133 6.02 21.00 -6.65
CA VAL A 133 6.56 22.23 -7.25
C VAL A 133 8.03 22.34 -6.84
N ALA A 134 8.94 22.08 -7.78
CA ALA A 134 10.37 22.22 -7.60
C ALA A 134 11.03 22.59 -8.93
N GLU A 135 12.18 23.26 -8.88
CA GLU A 135 12.97 23.57 -10.07
C GLU A 135 13.92 22.40 -10.42
N GLY A 136 14.13 22.17 -11.73
CA GLY A 136 15.05 21.15 -12.24
C GLY A 136 14.42 19.77 -12.46
N ASP A 137 15.27 18.76 -12.63
CA ASP A 137 14.86 17.40 -13.02
C ASP A 137 14.49 16.51 -11.83
N LYS A 138 14.80 16.93 -10.60
CA LYS A 138 14.58 16.17 -9.35
C LYS A 138 14.38 17.12 -8.19
N ALA A 139 13.47 16.81 -7.31
CA ALA A 139 13.28 17.49 -6.03
C ALA A 139 14.14 16.81 -4.96
N VAL A 140 15.38 17.27 -4.79
CA VAL A 140 16.34 16.72 -3.82
C VAL A 140 16.85 17.86 -2.95
N ASP A 141 16.67 17.73 -1.64
CA ASP A 141 17.05 18.73 -0.64
C ASP A 141 16.36 20.09 -0.87
N GLU A 142 15.12 20.04 -1.36
CA GLU A 142 14.32 21.24 -1.67
C GLU A 142 13.83 21.89 -0.38
N PRO A 143 13.97 23.21 -0.22
CA PRO A 143 13.48 23.90 0.96
C PRO A 143 11.95 23.96 0.96
N ILE A 144 11.36 23.73 2.11
CA ILE A 144 9.92 23.89 2.37
C ILE A 144 9.73 24.64 3.68
N LEU A 145 8.87 25.67 3.69
CA LEU A 145 8.59 26.48 4.86
C LEU A 145 7.29 26.02 5.55
N VAL A 146 7.39 25.41 6.71
CA VAL A 146 6.24 24.94 7.47
C VAL A 146 6.22 25.64 8.82
N ASP A 147 5.12 26.36 9.13
CA ASP A 147 4.96 27.18 10.35
C ASP A 147 6.12 28.17 10.60
N GLY A 148 6.68 28.74 9.54
CA GLY A 148 7.78 29.68 9.64
C GLY A 148 9.14 29.03 9.94
N LYS A 149 9.23 27.72 9.96
CA LYS A 149 10.47 26.95 10.06
C LYS A 149 10.77 26.32 8.71
N GLU A 150 12.01 26.48 8.26
CA GLU A 150 12.51 25.84 7.04
C GLU A 150 12.89 24.40 7.32
N TYR A 151 12.46 23.51 6.44
CA TYR A 151 12.83 22.10 6.35
C TYR A 151 13.35 21.84 4.95
N HIS A 152 14.02 20.71 4.77
CA HIS A 152 14.49 20.25 3.47
C HIS A 152 13.86 18.90 3.16
N MET A 153 13.30 18.77 1.95
CA MET A 153 12.63 17.54 1.53
C MET A 153 13.25 16.95 0.25
N THR A 154 13.22 15.65 0.16
CA THR A 154 13.49 14.92 -1.08
C THR A 154 12.22 14.18 -1.50
N CYS A 155 11.75 14.44 -2.72
CA CYS A 155 10.50 13.88 -3.22
C CYS A 155 10.74 12.72 -4.18
N VAL A 156 9.92 11.68 -4.04
CA VAL A 156 9.98 10.47 -4.86
C VAL A 156 8.58 9.84 -4.95
N SER A 157 8.23 9.27 -6.10
CA SER A 157 7.03 8.43 -6.22
C SER A 157 7.41 6.99 -6.56
N MET A 158 6.79 6.05 -5.87
CA MET A 158 6.84 4.61 -6.14
C MET A 158 5.47 4.10 -6.63
N GLY A 159 4.68 5.00 -7.27
CA GLY A 159 3.27 4.83 -7.59
C GLY A 159 2.37 5.65 -6.65
N ASN A 160 2.88 6.01 -5.48
CA ASN A 160 2.33 7.01 -4.57
C ASN A 160 3.44 8.01 -4.22
N PRO A 161 3.13 9.32 -4.15
CA PRO A 161 4.11 10.35 -3.85
C PRO A 161 4.55 10.32 -2.38
N HIS A 162 5.82 10.61 -2.17
CA HIS A 162 6.44 10.73 -0.84
C HIS A 162 7.30 11.97 -0.79
N ALA A 163 7.21 12.74 0.29
CA ALA A 163 8.16 13.76 0.68
C ALA A 163 8.94 13.26 1.91
N VAL A 164 10.24 13.04 1.74
CA VAL A 164 11.13 12.57 2.80
C VAL A 164 11.85 13.75 3.41
N VAL A 165 11.64 13.98 4.69
CA VAL A 165 12.29 15.05 5.47
C VAL A 165 13.14 14.41 6.55
N TYR A 166 14.44 14.72 6.57
CA TYR A 166 15.34 14.25 7.62
C TYR A 166 15.29 15.19 8.83
N VAL A 167 15.18 14.62 10.02
CA VAL A 167 15.13 15.35 11.29
C VAL A 167 16.09 14.69 12.28
N ASP A 168 16.58 15.46 13.25
CA ASP A 168 17.55 14.96 14.25
C ASP A 168 16.96 13.95 15.23
N ASP A 169 15.67 14.12 15.56
CA ASP A 169 14.95 13.27 16.53
C ASP A 169 13.54 12.98 16.03
N VAL A 170 13.37 11.81 15.45
CA VAL A 170 12.10 11.33 14.90
C VAL A 170 11.15 10.87 16.00
N ASP A 171 11.68 10.33 17.11
CA ASP A 171 10.87 9.73 18.17
C ASP A 171 10.12 10.78 19.01
N ASN A 172 10.69 11.98 19.11
CA ASN A 172 10.08 13.10 19.84
C ASN A 172 9.46 14.16 18.92
N LEU A 173 9.38 13.90 17.62
CA LEU A 173 8.75 14.81 16.67
C LEU A 173 7.22 14.83 16.88
N PRO A 174 6.59 16.01 17.08
CA PRO A 174 5.13 16.11 17.21
C PRO A 174 4.46 15.92 15.84
N ILE A 175 4.55 14.70 15.27
CA ILE A 175 4.14 14.41 13.91
C ILE A 175 2.64 14.65 13.68
N GLU A 176 1.81 14.43 14.69
CA GLU A 176 0.37 14.69 14.61
C GLU A 176 0.02 16.16 14.44
N GLU A 177 0.90 17.07 14.93
CA GLU A 177 0.71 18.51 14.81
C GLU A 177 1.28 19.07 13.50
N ILE A 178 2.49 18.62 13.11
CA ILE A 178 3.19 19.18 11.95
C ILE A 178 2.92 18.41 10.66
N GLY A 179 2.65 17.10 10.73
CA GLY A 179 2.42 16.25 9.55
C GLY A 179 1.30 16.78 8.65
N PRO A 180 0.12 17.14 9.17
CA PRO A 180 -0.96 17.71 8.36
C PRO A 180 -0.59 18.99 7.63
N LYS A 181 0.39 19.75 8.15
CA LYS A 181 0.85 21.00 7.53
C LYS A 181 1.80 20.75 6.36
N PHE A 182 2.55 19.64 6.40
CA PHE A 182 3.30 19.18 5.24
C PHE A 182 2.37 18.60 4.17
N GLU A 183 1.42 17.75 4.58
CA GLU A 183 0.48 17.09 3.68
C GLU A 183 -0.40 18.09 2.91
N ASN A 184 -0.80 19.18 3.53
CA ASN A 184 -1.65 20.22 2.95
C ASN A 184 -0.87 21.48 2.53
N HIS A 185 0.45 21.39 2.36
CA HIS A 185 1.27 22.48 1.87
C HIS A 185 0.96 22.77 0.38
N GLU A 186 0.99 24.07 -0.01
CA GLU A 186 0.72 24.54 -1.38
C GLU A 186 1.82 24.12 -2.37
#